data_7a2b7cdfbf52de6b962f502cf30f1026
#
_entry.id   7a2b7cdfbf52de6b962f502cf30f1026
#
_cell.length_a   1.000
_cell.length_b   1.000
_cell.length_c   1.000
_cell.angle_alpha   90.00
_cell.angle_beta   90.00
_cell.angle_gamma   90.00
#
_symmetry.space_group_name_H-M   'P 1'
#
loop_
_entity.id
_entity.type
_entity.pdbx_description
1 polymer ?
#
loop_
_entity_poly.entity_id
_entity_poly.type
_entity_poly.pdbx_seq_one_letter_code
_entity_poly.pdbx_strand_id
1 'polypeptide(L)'
;MSQTAKVLLLYAHPESQDSVANRVLLKPATQLSNVTVHDLYAHYPDFFIDIPYEQELLRQHDVIVFQHPLYTYSCPALLKEWLDRVLSRGFSSGVGGNQLAGKYWRSVITTGEPESAYRYDALNRYPMSDVLRPFELAAGMCRMHWLSPIIIYWARRQSAQELASHARAYGDWLANP
;
A
#
# COMPACT_ATOMS: atom_id res chain seq x y z
N MET A 1 -25.90 -6.32 -12.52
CA MET A 1 -25.23 -5.32 -11.66
C MET A 1 -23.78 -5.74 -11.56
N SER A 2 -22.84 -4.89 -11.97
CA SER A 2 -21.41 -5.18 -11.81
C SER A 2 -21.12 -5.21 -10.31
N GLN A 3 -20.50 -6.28 -9.82
CA GLN A 3 -20.11 -6.40 -8.41
C GLN A 3 -18.95 -5.40 -8.17
N THR A 4 -19.04 -4.58 -7.13
CA THR A 4 -17.97 -3.66 -6.75
C THR A 4 -16.71 -4.48 -6.40
N ALA A 5 -15.55 -4.06 -6.92
CA ALA A 5 -14.29 -4.75 -6.68
C ALA A 5 -13.95 -4.81 -5.18
N LYS A 6 -13.46 -5.95 -4.72
CA LYS A 6 -13.03 -6.16 -3.34
C LYS A 6 -11.61 -5.66 -3.15
N VAL A 7 -11.43 -4.81 -2.16
CA VAL A 7 -10.14 -4.19 -1.83
C VAL A 7 -9.56 -4.78 -0.55
N LEU A 8 -8.34 -5.28 -0.61
CA LEU A 8 -7.52 -5.57 0.57
C LEU A 8 -6.59 -4.39 0.81
N LEU A 9 -6.76 -3.69 1.92
CA LEU A 9 -5.89 -2.61 2.34
C LEU A 9 -4.91 -3.13 3.38
N LEU A 10 -3.68 -3.42 2.96
CA LEU A 10 -2.56 -3.79 3.81
C LEU A 10 -1.96 -2.51 4.40
N TYR A 11 -2.24 -2.28 5.66
CA TYR A 11 -1.72 -1.14 6.40
C TYR A 11 -0.45 -1.55 7.16
N ALA A 12 0.64 -0.84 6.95
CA ALA A 12 1.92 -1.12 7.59
C ALA A 12 2.56 0.16 8.14
N HIS A 13 2.30 0.47 9.41
CA HIS A 13 2.94 1.59 10.11
C HIS A 13 3.40 1.15 11.49
N PRO A 14 4.73 1.11 11.78
CA PRO A 14 5.26 0.64 13.07
C PRO A 14 4.75 1.48 14.25
N GLU A 15 4.59 2.79 14.03
CA GLU A 15 4.16 3.77 15.03
C GLU A 15 2.79 4.35 14.64
N SER A 16 1.79 3.47 14.46
CA SER A 16 0.47 3.84 13.96
C SER A 16 -0.20 4.93 14.79
N GLN A 17 0.02 4.93 16.11
CA GLN A 17 -0.58 5.92 17.02
C GLN A 17 -0.06 7.34 16.77
N ASP A 18 1.18 7.47 16.32
CA ASP A 18 1.83 8.77 16.08
C ASP A 18 1.61 9.29 14.65
N SER A 19 1.06 8.45 13.76
CA SER A 19 0.80 8.81 12.38
C SER A 19 -0.55 9.50 12.18
N VAL A 20 -0.56 10.82 12.19
CA VAL A 20 -1.79 11.60 11.94
C VAL A 20 -2.32 11.35 10.52
N ALA A 21 -1.47 11.48 9.51
CA ALA A 21 -1.87 11.37 8.11
C ALA A 21 -2.44 9.98 7.78
N ASN A 22 -1.72 8.90 8.12
CA ASN A 22 -2.18 7.55 7.80
C ASN A 22 -3.49 7.20 8.53
N ARG A 23 -3.67 7.65 9.77
CA ARG A 23 -4.93 7.44 10.51
C ARG A 23 -6.11 8.18 9.88
N VAL A 24 -5.89 9.40 9.37
CA VAL A 24 -6.94 10.15 8.66
C VAL A 24 -7.31 9.46 7.36
N LEU A 25 -6.34 8.92 6.62
CA LEU A 25 -6.57 8.15 5.39
C LEU A 25 -7.32 6.83 5.64
N LEU A 26 -7.11 6.16 6.77
CA LEU A 26 -7.81 4.91 7.10
C LEU A 26 -9.29 5.10 7.42
N LYS A 27 -9.72 6.27 7.91
CA LYS A 27 -11.11 6.49 8.34
C LYS A 27 -12.15 6.14 7.28
N PRO A 28 -12.07 6.61 6.02
CA PRO A 28 -13.04 6.22 5.01
C PRO A 28 -12.99 4.73 4.69
N ALA A 29 -11.81 4.12 4.68
CA ALA A 29 -11.64 2.71 4.36
C ALA A 29 -12.40 1.78 5.32
N THR A 30 -12.41 2.11 6.62
CA THR A 30 -13.10 1.31 7.65
C THR A 30 -14.64 1.38 7.56
N GLN A 31 -15.18 2.26 6.76
CA GLN A 31 -16.63 2.46 6.59
C GLN A 31 -17.19 1.78 5.32
N LEU A 32 -16.32 1.28 4.45
CA LEU A 32 -16.69 0.71 3.17
C LEU A 32 -16.78 -0.82 3.25
N SER A 33 -17.93 -1.37 2.84
CA SER A 33 -18.18 -2.82 2.90
C SER A 33 -17.37 -3.65 1.90
N ASN A 34 -16.84 -3.03 0.85
CA ASN A 34 -15.98 -3.67 -0.14
C ASN A 34 -14.49 -3.61 0.22
N VAL A 35 -14.12 -2.98 1.36
CA VAL A 35 -12.73 -2.81 1.81
C VAL A 35 -12.47 -3.64 3.06
N THR A 36 -11.46 -4.50 3.00
CA THR A 36 -10.89 -5.21 4.15
C THR A 36 -9.63 -4.48 4.58
N VAL A 37 -9.65 -3.84 5.75
CA VAL A 37 -8.45 -3.22 6.33
C VAL A 37 -7.71 -4.27 7.15
N HIS A 38 -6.44 -4.49 6.82
CA HIS A 38 -5.56 -5.45 7.48
C HIS A 38 -4.29 -4.75 7.99
N ASP A 39 -4.22 -4.51 9.30
CA ASP A 39 -3.07 -3.87 9.96
C ASP A 39 -2.02 -4.93 10.27
N LEU A 40 -0.91 -4.90 9.51
CA LEU A 40 0.16 -5.89 9.64
C LEU A 40 0.86 -5.82 10.99
N TYR A 41 1.11 -4.63 11.53
CA TYR A 41 1.78 -4.49 12.83
C TYR A 41 0.90 -4.88 14.01
N ALA A 42 -0.42 -4.73 13.90
CA ALA A 42 -1.36 -5.23 14.89
C ALA A 42 -1.50 -6.76 14.83
N HIS A 43 -1.42 -7.35 13.62
CA HIS A 43 -1.57 -8.79 13.41
C HIS A 43 -0.29 -9.57 13.71
N TYR A 44 0.87 -9.01 13.38
CA TYR A 44 2.18 -9.67 13.47
C TYR A 44 3.19 -8.85 14.28
N PRO A 45 2.92 -8.59 15.58
CA PRO A 45 3.83 -7.78 16.41
C PRO A 45 5.19 -8.45 16.61
N ASP A 46 5.27 -9.76 16.43
CA ASP A 46 6.48 -10.59 16.53
C ASP A 46 7.11 -10.93 15.16
N PHE A 47 6.57 -10.38 14.07
CA PHE A 47 6.98 -10.66 12.68
C PHE A 47 6.77 -12.10 12.21
N PHE A 48 6.02 -12.91 12.96
CA PHE A 48 5.71 -14.28 12.57
C PHE A 48 4.47 -14.34 11.68
N ILE A 49 4.67 -14.15 10.37
CA ILE A 49 3.60 -14.02 9.37
C ILE A 49 2.97 -15.39 9.07
N ASP A 50 1.65 -15.49 9.17
CA ASP A 50 0.86 -16.64 8.70
C ASP A 50 0.69 -16.56 7.17
N ILE A 51 1.65 -17.16 6.45
CA ILE A 51 1.72 -17.08 4.98
C ILE A 51 0.47 -17.66 4.32
N PRO A 52 -0.07 -18.85 4.70
CA PRO A 52 -1.30 -19.38 4.14
C PRO A 52 -2.51 -18.44 4.30
N TYR A 53 -2.65 -17.84 5.46
CA TYR A 53 -3.71 -16.86 5.74
C TYR A 53 -3.60 -15.63 4.85
N GLU A 54 -2.41 -15.03 4.75
CA GLU A 54 -2.15 -13.86 3.90
C GLU A 54 -2.40 -14.15 2.42
N GLN A 55 -1.97 -15.31 1.94
CA GLN A 55 -2.20 -15.74 0.58
C GLN A 55 -3.69 -15.95 0.28
N GLU A 56 -4.46 -16.43 1.24
CA GLU A 56 -5.91 -16.59 1.09
C GLU A 56 -6.60 -15.22 1.05
N LEU A 57 -6.19 -14.26 1.89
CA LEU A 57 -6.68 -12.88 1.79
C LEU A 57 -6.43 -12.30 0.39
N LEU A 58 -5.24 -12.50 -0.15
CA LEU A 58 -4.89 -12.03 -1.49
C LEU A 58 -5.77 -12.65 -2.58
N ARG A 59 -6.12 -13.95 -2.47
CA ARG A 59 -6.99 -14.62 -3.45
C ARG A 59 -8.39 -14.02 -3.45
N GLN A 60 -8.93 -13.66 -2.30
CA GLN A 60 -10.30 -13.20 -2.10
C GLN A 60 -10.55 -11.76 -2.57
N HIS A 61 -9.49 -10.97 -2.89
CA HIS A 61 -9.60 -9.57 -3.24
C HIS A 61 -9.08 -9.30 -4.66
N ASP A 62 -9.64 -8.28 -5.28
CA ASP A 62 -9.32 -7.89 -6.67
C ASP A 62 -8.25 -6.81 -6.73
N VAL A 63 -8.27 -5.90 -5.75
CA VAL A 63 -7.35 -4.76 -5.62
C VAL A 63 -6.60 -4.88 -4.31
N ILE A 64 -5.27 -4.82 -4.38
CA ILE A 64 -4.40 -4.85 -3.20
C ILE A 64 -3.77 -3.47 -3.04
N VAL A 65 -4.06 -2.85 -1.92
CA VAL A 65 -3.54 -1.53 -1.54
C VAL A 65 -2.48 -1.70 -0.47
N PHE A 66 -1.30 -1.12 -0.70
CA PHE A 66 -0.22 -1.06 0.28
C PHE A 66 -0.11 0.36 0.83
N GLN A 67 -0.61 0.58 2.04
CA GLN A 67 -0.59 1.89 2.70
C GLN A 67 0.48 1.91 3.79
N HIS A 68 1.53 2.73 3.60
CA HIS A 68 2.66 2.80 4.53
C HIS A 68 3.44 4.12 4.41
N PRO A 69 4.26 4.49 5.41
CA PRO A 69 5.22 5.59 5.27
C PRO A 69 6.39 5.16 4.37
N LEU A 70 7.00 6.14 3.70
CA LEU A 70 8.27 5.94 3.00
C LEU A 70 9.41 5.92 4.03
N TYR A 71 9.84 4.74 4.44
CA TYR A 71 10.96 4.57 5.37
C TYR A 71 12.24 4.23 4.61
N THR A 72 13.23 5.09 4.74
CA THR A 72 14.55 4.93 4.10
C THR A 72 14.42 4.54 2.61
N TYR A 73 13.61 5.34 1.89
CA TYR A 73 13.32 5.18 0.44
C TYR A 73 12.63 3.85 0.06
N SER A 74 12.04 3.15 1.03
CA SER A 74 11.37 1.87 0.85
C SER A 74 10.11 1.80 1.72
N CYS A 75 9.87 0.67 2.35
CA CYS A 75 8.74 0.42 3.24
C CYS A 75 9.21 0.00 4.64
N PRO A 76 8.31 0.00 5.64
CA PRO A 76 8.59 -0.56 6.96
C PRO A 76 9.04 -2.02 6.91
N ALA A 77 9.89 -2.43 7.86
CA ALA A 77 10.55 -3.73 7.87
C ALA A 77 9.57 -4.91 7.78
N LEU A 78 8.48 -4.88 8.55
CA LEU A 78 7.46 -5.93 8.51
C LEU A 78 6.80 -6.05 7.13
N LEU A 79 6.54 -4.93 6.44
CA LEU A 79 5.98 -4.99 5.09
C LEU A 79 6.99 -5.61 4.10
N LYS A 80 8.27 -5.33 4.25
CA LYS A 80 9.30 -5.96 3.41
C LYS A 80 9.37 -7.46 3.66
N GLU A 81 9.36 -7.89 4.91
CA GLU A 81 9.30 -9.31 5.30
C GLU A 81 8.03 -9.96 4.71
N TRP A 82 6.88 -9.28 4.82
CA TRP A 82 5.62 -9.74 4.24
C TRP A 82 5.73 -9.93 2.72
N LEU A 83 6.27 -8.94 1.99
CA LEU A 83 6.45 -9.03 0.53
C LEU A 83 7.33 -10.23 0.14
N ASP A 84 8.44 -10.46 0.86
CA ASP A 84 9.38 -11.52 0.55
C ASP A 84 8.82 -12.93 0.86
N ARG A 85 8.00 -13.04 1.92
CA ARG A 85 7.47 -14.33 2.38
C ARG A 85 6.16 -14.70 1.68
N VAL A 86 5.24 -13.77 1.57
CA VAL A 86 3.88 -14.01 1.05
C VAL A 86 3.88 -14.10 -0.47
N LEU A 87 4.64 -13.21 -1.17
CA LEU A 87 4.75 -13.22 -2.63
C LEU A 87 5.77 -14.28 -3.10
N SER A 88 5.63 -15.49 -2.60
CA SER A 88 6.56 -16.60 -2.84
C SER A 88 6.45 -17.20 -4.24
N ARG A 89 7.52 -17.91 -4.65
CA ARG A 89 7.48 -18.72 -5.87
C ARG A 89 6.45 -19.85 -5.73
N GLY A 90 5.71 -20.11 -6.81
CA GLY A 90 4.61 -21.08 -6.82
C GLY A 90 3.27 -20.48 -6.38
N PHE A 91 3.28 -19.30 -5.75
CA PHE A 91 2.06 -18.54 -5.47
C PHE A 91 1.91 -17.33 -6.42
N SER A 92 2.84 -16.38 -6.35
CA SER A 92 2.78 -15.12 -7.11
C SER A 92 3.60 -15.16 -8.40
N SER A 93 4.64 -16.01 -8.47
CA SER A 93 5.58 -16.06 -9.59
C SER A 93 6.14 -17.46 -9.81
N GLY A 94 6.89 -17.63 -10.90
CA GLY A 94 7.49 -18.94 -11.26
C GLY A 94 6.47 -19.94 -11.78
N VAL A 95 6.86 -21.22 -11.80
CA VAL A 95 5.99 -22.32 -12.30
C VAL A 95 4.78 -22.48 -11.39
N GLY A 96 3.58 -22.36 -11.93
CA GLY A 96 2.31 -22.44 -11.19
C GLY A 96 1.93 -21.16 -10.41
N GLY A 97 2.86 -20.20 -10.30
CA GLY A 97 2.65 -18.95 -9.56
C GLY A 97 1.92 -17.88 -10.37
N ASN A 98 0.60 -17.92 -10.39
CA ASN A 98 -0.26 -16.97 -11.12
C ASN A 98 -1.47 -16.51 -10.30
N GLN A 99 -1.47 -16.73 -9.00
CA GLN A 99 -2.63 -16.48 -8.14
C GLN A 99 -3.04 -14.99 -8.07
N LEU A 100 -2.12 -14.09 -8.42
CA LEU A 100 -2.33 -12.64 -8.41
C LEU A 100 -2.47 -12.05 -9.82
N ALA A 101 -2.34 -12.88 -10.86
CA ALA A 101 -2.42 -12.41 -12.24
C ALA A 101 -3.76 -11.70 -12.53
N GLY A 102 -3.68 -10.51 -13.12
CA GLY A 102 -4.84 -9.67 -13.45
C GLY A 102 -5.45 -8.88 -12.30
N LYS A 103 -4.97 -9.06 -11.05
CA LYS A 103 -5.34 -8.19 -9.93
C LYS A 103 -4.63 -6.84 -10.01
N TYR A 104 -5.04 -5.89 -9.18
CA TYR A 104 -4.51 -4.53 -9.19
C TYR A 104 -3.66 -4.26 -7.94
N TRP A 105 -2.53 -3.58 -8.13
CA TRP A 105 -1.66 -3.09 -7.07
C TRP A 105 -1.74 -1.57 -6.99
N ARG A 106 -2.00 -1.01 -5.82
CA ARG A 106 -1.90 0.42 -5.58
C ARG A 106 -1.10 0.71 -4.31
N SER A 107 -0.07 1.54 -4.44
CA SER A 107 0.69 2.05 -3.29
C SER A 107 0.09 3.37 -2.81
N VAL A 108 -0.06 3.51 -1.49
CA VAL A 108 -0.50 4.74 -0.80
C VAL A 108 0.58 5.11 0.19
N ILE A 109 1.35 6.14 -0.11
CA ILE A 109 2.62 6.44 0.55
C ILE A 109 2.55 7.80 1.22
N THR A 110 2.99 7.89 2.48
CA THR A 110 3.24 9.15 3.15
C THR A 110 4.74 9.44 3.22
N THR A 111 5.16 10.69 2.99
CA THR A 111 6.57 11.10 3.04
C THR A 111 6.82 12.16 4.08
N GLY A 112 8.07 12.21 4.58
CA GLY A 112 8.54 13.28 5.45
C GLY A 112 8.96 14.54 4.69
N GLU A 113 9.26 14.43 3.40
CA GLU A 113 9.76 15.50 2.55
C GLU A 113 8.69 16.00 1.56
N PRO A 114 8.78 17.26 1.10
CA PRO A 114 7.88 17.80 0.08
C PRO A 114 8.14 17.16 -1.30
N GLU A 115 7.18 17.26 -2.20
CA GLU A 115 7.29 16.76 -3.57
C GLU A 115 8.53 17.30 -4.30
N SER A 116 8.86 18.57 -4.07
CA SER A 116 10.03 19.24 -4.68
C SER A 116 11.38 18.59 -4.31
N ALA A 117 11.43 17.80 -3.23
CA ALA A 117 12.63 17.07 -2.84
C ALA A 117 12.92 15.84 -3.73
N TYR A 118 11.90 15.35 -4.47
CA TYR A 118 11.99 14.14 -5.29
C TYR A 118 12.17 14.47 -6.77
N ARG A 119 13.34 15.07 -7.09
CA ARG A 119 13.77 15.39 -8.44
C ARG A 119 15.27 15.13 -8.58
N TYR A 120 15.77 14.99 -9.80
CA TYR A 120 17.19 14.70 -10.07
C TYR A 120 18.15 15.80 -9.56
N ASP A 121 17.67 17.04 -9.48
CA ASP A 121 18.43 18.21 -9.01
C ASP A 121 18.14 18.61 -7.55
N ALA A 122 17.38 17.76 -6.81
CA ALA A 122 16.93 18.06 -5.46
C ALA A 122 17.53 17.11 -4.40
N LEU A 123 17.07 17.25 -3.13
CA LEU A 123 17.60 16.55 -1.96
C LEU A 123 17.67 15.03 -2.17
N ASN A 124 16.61 14.42 -2.66
CA ASN A 124 16.52 12.96 -2.83
C ASN A 124 17.07 12.46 -4.16
N ARG A 125 17.52 13.36 -5.05
CA ARG A 125 18.20 13.07 -6.33
C ARG A 125 17.40 12.24 -7.35
N TYR A 126 16.27 11.67 -6.99
CA TYR A 126 15.44 10.84 -7.86
C TYR A 126 13.97 11.22 -7.73
N PRO A 127 13.20 11.19 -8.81
CA PRO A 127 11.75 11.37 -8.74
C PRO A 127 11.10 10.19 -7.99
N MET A 128 9.92 10.42 -7.43
CA MET A 128 9.20 9.40 -6.67
C MET A 128 8.92 8.13 -7.49
N SER A 129 8.74 8.26 -8.80
CA SER A 129 8.58 7.11 -9.71
C SER A 129 9.77 6.16 -9.67
N ASP A 130 11.01 6.70 -9.55
CA ASP A 130 12.21 5.87 -9.47
C ASP A 130 12.37 5.26 -8.09
N VAL A 131 12.00 5.98 -7.03
CA VAL A 131 11.99 5.47 -5.65
C VAL A 131 11.00 4.30 -5.50
N LEU A 132 9.85 4.36 -6.17
CA LEU A 132 8.81 3.33 -6.09
C LEU A 132 8.97 2.20 -7.12
N ARG A 133 9.97 2.26 -7.99
CA ARG A 133 10.22 1.25 -9.02
C ARG A 133 10.34 -0.19 -8.49
N PRO A 134 10.93 -0.46 -7.31
CA PRO A 134 10.93 -1.82 -6.76
C PRO A 134 9.52 -2.41 -6.54
N PHE A 135 8.55 -1.60 -6.15
CA PHE A 135 7.16 -2.05 -5.96
C PHE A 135 6.45 -2.27 -7.29
N GLU A 136 6.69 -1.41 -8.28
CA GLU A 136 6.20 -1.60 -9.64
C GLU A 136 6.74 -2.90 -10.26
N LEU A 137 8.04 -3.18 -10.07
CA LEU A 137 8.67 -4.43 -10.50
C LEU A 137 8.07 -5.65 -9.77
N ALA A 138 7.78 -5.53 -8.48
CA ALA A 138 7.12 -6.60 -7.71
C ALA A 138 5.69 -6.87 -8.23
N ALA A 139 4.93 -5.82 -8.53
CA ALA A 139 3.61 -5.95 -9.16
C ALA A 139 3.71 -6.67 -10.52
N GLY A 140 4.67 -6.27 -11.35
CA GLY A 140 4.95 -6.90 -12.64
C GLY A 140 5.36 -8.37 -12.51
N MET A 141 6.21 -8.72 -11.53
CA MET A 141 6.58 -10.09 -11.22
C MET A 141 5.36 -10.95 -10.86
N CYS A 142 4.39 -10.37 -10.15
CA CYS A 142 3.13 -11.01 -9.79
C CYS A 142 2.07 -10.97 -10.91
N ARG A 143 2.38 -10.38 -12.08
CA ARG A 143 1.45 -10.15 -13.20
C ARG A 143 0.23 -9.32 -12.81
N MET A 144 0.40 -8.43 -11.84
CA MET A 144 -0.62 -7.48 -11.41
C MET A 144 -0.56 -6.20 -12.26
N HIS A 145 -1.67 -5.50 -12.33
CA HIS A 145 -1.75 -4.17 -12.93
C HIS A 145 -1.29 -3.13 -11.91
N TRP A 146 -0.23 -2.39 -12.24
CA TRP A 146 0.24 -1.28 -11.43
C TRP A 146 -0.65 -0.05 -11.64
N LEU A 147 -1.30 0.40 -10.57
CA LEU A 147 -2.05 1.67 -10.55
C LEU A 147 -1.14 2.81 -10.10
N SER A 148 -1.40 4.01 -10.62
CA SER A 148 -0.69 5.21 -10.18
C SER A 148 -0.74 5.35 -8.67
N PRO A 149 0.40 5.49 -7.97
CA PRO A 149 0.42 5.59 -6.52
C PRO A 149 -0.23 6.88 -6.02
N ILE A 150 -0.79 6.84 -4.81
CA ILE A 150 -1.23 8.02 -4.08
C ILE A 150 -0.09 8.40 -3.13
N ILE A 151 0.43 9.62 -3.28
CA ILE A 151 1.53 10.10 -2.45
C ILE A 151 1.05 11.31 -1.64
N ILE A 152 1.16 11.22 -0.32
CA ILE A 152 0.93 12.33 0.59
C ILE A 152 2.29 12.88 1.00
N TYR A 153 2.76 13.85 0.24
CA TYR A 153 4.03 14.51 0.50
C TYR A 153 3.97 15.37 1.76
N TRP A 154 5.10 15.44 2.47
CA TRP A 154 5.27 16.28 3.64
C TRP A 154 4.17 16.07 4.70
N ALA A 155 3.81 14.83 4.94
CA ALA A 155 2.62 14.41 5.67
C ALA A 155 2.48 15.05 7.07
N ARG A 156 3.61 15.30 7.76
CA ARG A 156 3.62 15.95 9.09
C ARG A 156 3.37 17.46 9.04
N ARG A 157 3.42 18.07 7.85
CA ARG A 157 3.21 19.50 7.63
C ARG A 157 1.86 19.80 6.96
N GLN A 158 1.13 18.80 6.55
CA GLN A 158 -0.21 18.94 6.01
C GLN A 158 -1.16 19.46 7.08
N SER A 159 -2.00 20.42 6.74
CA SER A 159 -3.10 20.88 7.58
C SER A 159 -4.19 19.82 7.72
N ALA A 160 -5.03 19.93 8.74
CA ALA A 160 -6.18 19.05 8.91
C ALA A 160 -7.14 19.07 7.70
N GLN A 161 -7.28 20.24 7.04
CA GLN A 161 -8.12 20.41 5.87
C GLN A 161 -7.54 19.69 4.64
N GLU A 162 -6.24 19.79 4.41
CA GLU A 162 -5.54 19.07 3.33
C GLU A 162 -5.65 17.56 3.52
N LEU A 163 -5.35 17.06 4.73
CA LEU A 163 -5.49 15.64 5.05
C LEU A 163 -6.94 15.16 4.88
N ALA A 164 -7.93 15.94 5.29
CA ALA A 164 -9.34 15.60 5.07
C ALA A 164 -9.71 15.56 3.58
N SER A 165 -9.12 16.42 2.75
CA SER A 165 -9.31 16.39 1.30
C SER A 165 -8.71 15.13 0.67
N HIS A 166 -7.48 14.78 1.05
CA HIS A 166 -6.86 13.52 0.62
C HIS A 166 -7.67 12.30 1.03
N ALA A 167 -8.16 12.28 2.28
CA ALA A 167 -8.98 11.17 2.78
C ALA A 167 -10.31 11.02 2.02
N ARG A 168 -10.96 12.12 1.66
CA ARG A 168 -12.17 12.08 0.83
C ARG A 168 -11.88 11.51 -0.55
N ALA A 169 -10.90 12.04 -1.26
CA ALA A 169 -10.53 11.56 -2.59
C ALA A 169 -10.12 10.07 -2.57
N TYR A 170 -9.41 9.67 -1.53
CA TYR A 170 -9.04 8.28 -1.32
C TYR A 170 -10.23 7.39 -1.04
N GLY A 171 -11.16 7.83 -0.17
CA GLY A 171 -12.40 7.12 0.12
C GLY A 171 -13.30 6.97 -1.11
N ASP A 172 -13.45 8.02 -1.91
CA ASP A 172 -14.21 7.99 -3.16
C ASP A 172 -13.62 6.95 -4.15
N TRP A 173 -12.29 6.89 -4.25
CA TRP A 173 -11.65 5.87 -5.06
C TRP A 173 -11.84 4.46 -4.48
N LEU A 174 -11.67 4.26 -3.17
CA LEU A 174 -11.85 2.95 -2.52
C LEU A 174 -13.28 2.40 -2.69
N ALA A 175 -14.27 3.27 -2.73
CA ALA A 175 -15.66 2.89 -2.94
C ALA A 175 -15.90 2.35 -4.37
N ASN A 176 -15.07 2.76 -5.35
CA ASN A 176 -15.21 2.39 -6.76
C ASN A 176 -13.82 2.33 -7.44
N PRO A 177 -12.95 1.39 -7.05
CA PRO A 177 -11.56 1.32 -7.45
C PRO A 177 -11.33 0.86 -8.90
#